data_e4e1f64653ea06800b777491686f4495
#
_entry.id   e4e1f64653ea06800b777491686f4495
#
_cell.length_a   1.000
_cell.length_b   1.000
_cell.length_c   1.000
_cell.angle_alpha   90.00
_cell.angle_beta   90.00
_cell.angle_gamma   90.00
#
_symmetry.space_group_name_H-M   'P 1'
#
loop_
_entity.id
_entity.type
_entity.pdbx_description
1 polymer ?
#
loop_
_entity_poly.entity_id
_entity_poly.type
_entity_poly.pdbx_seq_one_letter_code
_entity_poly.pdbx_strand_id
1 'polypeptide(L)'
;SASYFLALGALGGGPVRVEGVGRDSIQGDVRFAEALAQMGAVIEMGDNWIEAKAPAGGLTGITLDCNHIPDAAMTLATTALFAAGPTTLTNIASWRVKETDRIAAMATELRKLGAEVEEGQDYIRVAPLQQFSSPPEGIDTYDDHRIAMCFSLAAFGTALRINDPKCVAKTFPDYFERLATVTEAVPVIAIDGPSASGKGTVAARVAAALGWHYLDSGALYRLTALAAKRAGVAWDDEAAVAAVAAKLDVVFDGEAIRLAGEEVGEAIRTEEMGTGASKVAALPAVREALLFRQ
;
A
#
# COMPACT_ATOMS: atom_id res chain seq x y z
N SER A 1 1.51 17.40 11.55
CA SER A 1 0.84 16.07 11.56
C SER A 1 -0.54 16.08 10.91
N ALA A 2 -1.17 17.26 10.72
CA ALA A 2 -2.48 17.40 10.05
C ALA A 2 -2.43 16.98 8.57
N SER A 3 -1.28 17.15 7.90
CA SER A 3 -1.13 16.90 6.46
C SER A 3 -1.59 15.51 6.00
N TYR A 4 -1.31 14.46 6.77
CA TYR A 4 -1.69 13.09 6.44
C TYR A 4 -3.22 12.91 6.42
N PHE A 5 -3.91 13.47 7.43
CA PHE A 5 -5.37 13.37 7.54
C PHE A 5 -6.09 14.29 6.55
N LEU A 6 -5.53 15.45 6.23
CA LEU A 6 -6.06 16.31 5.17
C LEU A 6 -5.91 15.66 3.80
N ALA A 7 -4.76 15.05 3.52
CA ALA A 7 -4.57 14.27 2.30
C ALA A 7 -5.52 13.06 2.24
N LEU A 8 -5.76 12.38 3.37
CA LEU A 8 -6.74 11.30 3.49
C LEU A 8 -8.13 11.77 3.04
N GLY A 9 -8.60 12.92 3.53
CA GLY A 9 -9.87 13.50 3.12
C GLY A 9 -9.92 13.85 1.63
N ALA A 10 -8.81 14.35 1.07
CA ALA A 10 -8.71 14.68 -0.34
C ALA A 10 -8.69 13.46 -1.28
N LEU A 11 -8.31 12.28 -0.78
CA LEU A 11 -8.26 11.01 -1.51
C LEU A 11 -9.49 10.13 -1.25
N GLY A 12 -10.07 10.21 -0.07
CA GLY A 12 -11.06 9.27 0.44
C GLY A 12 -12.51 9.53 0.03
N GLY A 13 -13.40 8.69 0.53
CA GLY A 13 -14.82 8.69 0.22
C GLY A 13 -15.65 9.73 0.99
N GLY A 14 -15.07 10.44 1.94
CA GLY A 14 -15.77 11.45 2.77
C GLY A 14 -14.84 12.54 3.27
N PRO A 15 -15.39 13.65 3.78
CA PRO A 15 -14.60 14.72 4.33
C PRO A 15 -13.85 14.26 5.60
N VAL A 16 -12.62 14.74 5.77
CA VAL A 16 -11.87 14.59 7.01
C VAL A 16 -11.58 15.97 7.59
N ARG A 17 -12.01 16.19 8.83
CA ARG A 17 -11.77 17.40 9.59
C ARG A 17 -10.69 17.18 10.63
N VAL A 18 -9.70 18.05 10.62
CA VAL A 18 -8.65 18.12 11.64
C VAL A 18 -8.89 19.34 12.52
N GLU A 19 -9.00 19.11 13.82
CA GLU A 19 -9.15 20.16 14.83
C GLU A 19 -7.80 20.52 15.46
N GLY A 20 -7.70 21.71 16.03
CA GLY A 20 -6.48 22.23 16.64
C GLY A 20 -5.55 22.99 15.68
N VAL A 21 -5.93 23.11 14.42
CA VAL A 21 -5.28 23.94 13.39
C VAL A 21 -6.37 24.61 12.57
N GLY A 22 -6.24 25.88 12.27
CA GLY A 22 -7.24 26.63 11.52
C GLY A 22 -6.63 27.84 10.81
N ARG A 23 -7.46 28.74 10.35
CA ARG A 23 -7.11 29.88 9.48
C ARG A 23 -5.96 30.73 10.02
N ASP A 24 -5.93 30.99 11.32
CA ASP A 24 -4.96 31.86 11.96
C ASP A 24 -3.77 31.11 12.58
N SER A 25 -3.66 29.79 12.29
CA SER A 25 -2.56 29.00 12.80
C SER A 25 -1.23 29.37 12.13
N ILE A 26 -0.22 29.53 12.95
CA ILE A 26 1.16 29.81 12.48
C ILE A 26 1.89 28.56 11.95
N GLN A 27 1.27 27.40 12.05
CA GLN A 27 1.84 26.12 11.61
C GLN A 27 1.79 25.96 10.09
N GLY A 28 2.77 25.30 9.53
CA GLY A 28 2.88 25.04 8.10
C GLY A 28 1.76 24.16 7.52
N ASP A 29 0.99 23.47 8.36
CA ASP A 29 -0.15 22.64 7.93
C ASP A 29 -1.26 23.46 7.22
N VAL A 30 -1.42 24.76 7.50
CA VAL A 30 -2.34 25.66 6.78
C VAL A 30 -1.93 25.75 5.31
N ARG A 31 -0.63 25.97 5.03
CA ARG A 31 -0.12 26.07 3.65
C ARG A 31 -0.18 24.73 2.92
N PHE A 32 -0.14 23.61 3.66
CA PHE A 32 -0.38 22.30 3.08
C PHE A 32 -1.83 22.18 2.55
N ALA A 33 -2.82 22.70 3.29
CA ALA A 33 -4.19 22.73 2.83
C ALA A 33 -4.35 23.58 1.56
N GLU A 34 -3.62 24.70 1.45
CA GLU A 34 -3.57 25.51 0.23
C GLU A 34 -2.98 24.72 -0.94
N ALA A 35 -1.93 23.93 -0.71
CA ALA A 35 -1.34 23.05 -1.73
C ALA A 35 -2.32 21.97 -2.19
N LEU A 36 -3.07 21.34 -1.27
CA LEU A 36 -4.13 20.41 -1.63
C LEU A 36 -5.25 21.08 -2.43
N ALA A 37 -5.62 22.34 -2.10
CA ALA A 37 -6.59 23.09 -2.86
C ALA A 37 -6.11 23.38 -4.31
N GLN A 38 -4.80 23.62 -4.51
CA GLN A 38 -4.21 23.74 -5.85
C GLN A 38 -4.28 22.42 -6.63
N MET A 39 -4.22 21.26 -5.95
CA MET A 39 -4.48 19.96 -6.56
C MET A 39 -5.97 19.71 -6.84
N GLY A 40 -6.85 20.62 -6.45
CA GLY A 40 -8.29 20.57 -6.68
C GLY A 40 -9.11 20.06 -5.49
N ALA A 41 -8.48 19.70 -4.35
CA ALA A 41 -9.22 19.30 -3.17
C ALA A 41 -10.16 20.41 -2.69
N VAL A 42 -11.33 20.04 -2.17
CA VAL A 42 -12.26 20.98 -1.53
C VAL A 42 -11.78 21.18 -0.09
N ILE A 43 -11.39 22.41 0.23
CA ILE A 43 -10.86 22.79 1.53
C ILE A 43 -11.79 23.80 2.19
N GLU A 44 -12.19 23.50 3.41
CA GLU A 44 -12.89 24.44 4.30
C GLU A 44 -12.05 24.70 5.56
N MET A 45 -12.02 25.95 6.03
CA MET A 45 -11.25 26.35 7.20
C MET A 45 -12.09 27.19 8.15
N GLY A 46 -12.12 26.79 9.41
CA GLY A 46 -12.55 27.61 10.52
C GLY A 46 -11.38 28.19 11.32
N ASP A 47 -11.67 28.76 12.47
CA ASP A 47 -10.64 29.38 13.32
C ASP A 47 -9.71 28.33 13.95
N ASN A 48 -10.22 27.11 14.22
CA ASN A 48 -9.49 26.05 14.90
C ASN A 48 -9.65 24.68 14.21
N TRP A 49 -10.04 24.65 12.95
CA TRP A 49 -10.15 23.40 12.20
C TRP A 49 -9.94 23.61 10.70
N ILE A 50 -9.51 22.57 10.03
CA ILE A 50 -9.41 22.47 8.56
C ILE A 50 -10.09 21.17 8.15
N GLU A 51 -10.93 21.23 7.12
CA GLU A 51 -11.58 20.06 6.52
C GLU A 51 -11.16 19.94 5.06
N ALA A 52 -10.82 18.73 4.65
CA ALA A 52 -10.49 18.40 3.26
C ALA A 52 -11.45 17.33 2.74
N LYS A 53 -11.83 17.45 1.48
CA LYS A 53 -12.71 16.52 0.77
C LYS A 53 -12.20 16.33 -0.65
N ALA A 54 -12.36 15.11 -1.18
CA ALA A 54 -12.06 14.79 -2.57
C ALA A 54 -12.93 15.61 -3.55
N PRO A 55 -12.34 16.14 -4.62
CA PRO A 55 -13.11 16.80 -5.67
C PRO A 55 -13.83 15.76 -6.55
N ALA A 56 -14.96 16.12 -7.14
CA ALA A 56 -15.75 15.23 -8.00
C ALA A 56 -14.96 14.68 -9.20
N GLY A 57 -13.95 15.43 -9.69
CA GLY A 57 -13.13 15.06 -10.85
C GLY A 57 -11.79 14.40 -10.51
N GLY A 58 -11.53 14.12 -9.23
CA GLY A 58 -10.22 13.67 -8.77
C GLY A 58 -9.20 14.80 -8.67
N LEU A 59 -8.06 14.50 -8.05
CA LEU A 59 -6.96 15.45 -7.89
C LEU A 59 -6.20 15.64 -9.20
N THR A 60 -5.60 16.81 -9.38
CA THR A 60 -4.73 17.15 -10.52
C THR A 60 -3.28 17.30 -10.06
N GLY A 61 -2.34 16.98 -10.97
CA GLY A 61 -0.91 17.22 -10.71
C GLY A 61 -0.59 18.71 -10.70
N ILE A 62 0.38 19.10 -9.88
CA ILE A 62 0.84 20.48 -9.73
C ILE A 62 2.36 20.60 -9.76
N THR A 63 2.86 21.80 -10.03
CA THR A 63 4.26 22.16 -9.74
C THR A 63 4.27 23.17 -8.61
N LEU A 64 4.96 22.86 -7.51
CA LEU A 64 4.94 23.66 -6.29
C LEU A 64 6.33 23.85 -5.71
N ASP A 65 6.65 25.08 -5.32
CA ASP A 65 7.78 25.40 -4.45
C ASP A 65 7.40 25.06 -3.00
N CYS A 66 8.13 24.12 -2.42
CA CYS A 66 7.84 23.57 -1.10
C CYS A 66 8.78 24.07 0.01
N ASN A 67 9.57 25.13 -0.23
CA ASN A 67 10.55 25.61 0.73
C ASN A 67 9.95 25.96 2.11
N HIS A 68 8.69 26.37 2.14
CA HIS A 68 7.99 26.74 3.38
C HIS A 68 7.13 25.63 4.01
N ILE A 69 7.00 24.50 3.33
CA ILE A 69 6.30 23.30 3.84
C ILE A 69 7.12 22.03 3.60
N PRO A 70 8.45 22.02 3.78
CA PRO A 70 9.29 20.92 3.34
C PRO A 70 8.86 19.59 3.95
N ASP A 71 8.48 19.57 5.21
CA ASP A 71 8.08 18.36 5.91
C ASP A 71 6.69 17.84 5.45
N ALA A 72 5.74 18.74 5.19
CA ALA A 72 4.41 18.38 4.71
C ALA A 72 4.40 18.02 3.22
N ALA A 73 5.36 18.53 2.44
CA ALA A 73 5.50 18.23 1.02
C ALA A 73 5.73 16.73 0.73
N MET A 74 6.28 15.96 1.68
CA MET A 74 6.36 14.50 1.55
C MET A 74 4.99 13.86 1.37
N THR A 75 3.97 14.38 2.06
CA THR A 75 2.59 13.93 1.91
C THR A 75 2.05 14.23 0.51
N LEU A 76 2.44 15.37 -0.11
CA LEU A 76 2.07 15.68 -1.50
C LEU A 76 2.68 14.70 -2.51
N ALA A 77 3.91 14.22 -2.26
CA ALA A 77 4.56 13.26 -3.14
C ALA A 77 3.80 11.91 -3.18
N THR A 78 3.28 11.43 -2.06
CA THR A 78 2.41 10.23 -2.04
C THR A 78 1.02 10.52 -2.58
N THR A 79 0.44 11.70 -2.30
CA THR A 79 -0.84 12.12 -2.85
C THR A 79 -0.81 12.21 -4.38
N ALA A 80 0.34 12.56 -4.97
CA ALA A 80 0.57 12.64 -6.41
C ALA A 80 0.32 11.33 -7.15
N LEU A 81 0.44 10.18 -6.48
CA LEU A 81 0.15 8.87 -7.06
C LEU A 81 -1.30 8.76 -7.56
N PHE A 82 -2.22 9.54 -6.99
CA PHE A 82 -3.66 9.52 -7.25
C PHE A 82 -4.14 10.71 -8.11
N ALA A 83 -3.23 11.57 -8.57
CA ALA A 83 -3.58 12.76 -9.33
C ALA A 83 -3.76 12.46 -10.83
N ALA A 84 -4.46 13.33 -11.53
CA ALA A 84 -4.50 13.33 -13.00
C ALA A 84 -3.34 14.17 -13.56
N GLY A 85 -2.19 13.55 -13.78
CA GLY A 85 -0.97 14.19 -14.27
C GLY A 85 0.13 14.29 -13.20
N PRO A 86 1.38 14.53 -13.65
CA PRO A 86 2.54 14.52 -12.77
C PRO A 86 2.55 15.71 -11.80
N THR A 87 3.09 15.47 -10.62
CA THR A 87 3.36 16.51 -9.62
C THR A 87 4.85 16.70 -9.46
N THR A 88 5.30 17.94 -9.47
CA THR A 88 6.70 18.33 -9.26
C THR A 88 6.81 19.20 -8.02
N LEU A 89 7.58 18.74 -7.04
CA LEU A 89 7.86 19.47 -5.80
C LEU A 89 9.29 19.96 -5.87
N THR A 90 9.49 21.27 -5.78
CA THR A 90 10.79 21.93 -5.92
C THR A 90 11.22 22.60 -4.63
N ASN A 91 12.48 23.01 -4.58
CA ASN A 91 13.07 23.73 -3.45
C ASN A 91 13.03 22.91 -2.14
N ILE A 92 13.29 21.60 -2.25
CA ILE A 92 13.29 20.62 -1.16
C ILE A 92 14.70 20.10 -0.85
N ALA A 93 15.76 20.87 -1.15
CA ALA A 93 17.14 20.45 -0.86
C ALA A 93 17.36 20.06 0.62
N SER A 94 16.59 20.67 1.55
CA SER A 94 16.63 20.34 2.97
C SER A 94 16.26 18.87 3.27
N TRP A 95 15.57 18.17 2.38
CA TRP A 95 15.24 16.75 2.55
C TRP A 95 16.47 15.84 2.55
N ARG A 96 17.58 16.29 1.93
CA ARG A 96 18.83 15.52 1.86
C ARG A 96 19.53 15.34 3.21
N VAL A 97 19.22 16.21 4.18
CA VAL A 97 19.92 16.32 5.47
C VAL A 97 18.98 16.19 6.68
N LYS A 98 17.87 15.47 6.53
CA LYS A 98 16.93 15.17 7.60
C LYS A 98 17.27 13.84 8.29
N GLU A 99 16.30 13.12 8.83
CA GLU A 99 16.47 11.79 9.45
C GLU A 99 17.10 10.78 8.48
N THR A 100 16.82 10.94 7.20
CA THR A 100 17.42 10.23 6.08
C THR A 100 17.54 11.18 4.90
N ASP A 101 18.17 10.76 3.80
CA ASP A 101 18.00 11.41 2.50
C ASP A 101 16.57 11.14 1.99
N ARG A 102 15.65 12.05 2.35
CA ARG A 102 14.22 11.89 2.04
C ARG A 102 13.91 11.91 0.56
N ILE A 103 14.70 12.59 -0.28
CA ILE A 103 14.48 12.57 -1.74
C ILE A 103 14.75 11.16 -2.25
N ALA A 104 15.90 10.58 -1.92
CA ALA A 104 16.26 9.23 -2.33
C ALA A 104 15.32 8.17 -1.75
N ALA A 105 14.97 8.27 -0.46
CA ALA A 105 14.06 7.35 0.20
C ALA A 105 12.65 7.39 -0.42
N MET A 106 12.06 8.58 -0.58
CA MET A 106 10.74 8.75 -1.21
C MET A 106 10.73 8.22 -2.64
N ALA A 107 11.75 8.55 -3.44
CA ALA A 107 11.84 8.06 -4.81
C ALA A 107 11.93 6.54 -4.89
N THR A 108 12.71 5.93 -4.00
CA THR A 108 12.85 4.47 -3.92
C THR A 108 11.53 3.80 -3.58
N GLU A 109 10.84 4.28 -2.55
CA GLU A 109 9.61 3.66 -2.09
C GLU A 109 8.42 3.91 -3.05
N LEU A 110 8.36 5.08 -3.69
CA LEU A 110 7.37 5.36 -4.74
C LEU A 110 7.55 4.44 -5.95
N ARG A 111 8.79 4.14 -6.34
CA ARG A 111 9.09 3.20 -7.45
C ARG A 111 8.68 1.76 -7.12
N LYS A 112 8.75 1.32 -5.86
CA LYS A 112 8.22 0.01 -5.43
C LYS A 112 6.71 -0.11 -5.70
N LEU A 113 5.96 0.98 -5.58
CA LEU A 113 4.54 1.03 -5.91
C LEU A 113 4.25 1.07 -7.42
N GLY A 114 5.28 1.17 -8.26
CA GLY A 114 5.18 1.22 -9.72
C GLY A 114 5.25 2.62 -10.31
N ALA A 115 5.50 3.66 -9.51
CA ALA A 115 5.53 5.03 -9.99
C ALA A 115 6.80 5.34 -10.80
N GLU A 116 6.65 6.11 -11.88
CA GLU A 116 7.76 6.78 -12.53
C GLU A 116 8.14 8.01 -11.69
N VAL A 117 9.38 8.03 -11.21
CA VAL A 117 9.87 9.09 -10.35
C VAL A 117 11.18 9.65 -10.91
N GLU A 118 11.20 10.96 -11.14
CA GLU A 118 12.40 11.72 -11.44
C GLU A 118 12.82 12.48 -10.17
N GLU A 119 14.07 12.40 -9.82
CA GLU A 119 14.64 13.09 -8.66
C GLU A 119 15.87 13.89 -9.02
N GLY A 120 16.05 15.03 -8.40
CA GLY A 120 17.20 15.88 -8.56
C GLY A 120 17.79 16.31 -7.22
N GLN A 121 18.65 17.31 -7.24
CA GLN A 121 19.32 17.78 -6.04
C GLN A 121 18.33 18.39 -5.01
N ASP A 122 17.30 19.07 -5.52
CA ASP A 122 16.34 19.85 -4.74
C ASP A 122 14.89 19.69 -5.21
N TYR A 123 14.60 18.65 -6.00
CA TYR A 123 13.24 18.36 -6.47
C TYR A 123 12.94 16.86 -6.56
N ILE A 124 11.66 16.57 -6.57
CA ILE A 124 11.10 15.28 -6.93
C ILE A 124 9.90 15.48 -7.85
N ARG A 125 9.82 14.69 -8.93
CA ARG A 125 8.68 14.65 -9.83
C ARG A 125 8.09 13.24 -9.82
N VAL A 126 6.81 13.15 -9.55
CA VAL A 126 6.08 11.88 -9.41
C VAL A 126 5.00 11.83 -10.48
N ALA A 127 5.02 10.80 -11.31
CA ALA A 127 3.93 10.50 -12.21
C ALA A 127 2.81 9.74 -11.48
N PRO A 128 1.53 10.00 -11.80
CA PRO A 128 0.41 9.28 -11.19
C PRO A 128 0.38 7.83 -11.65
N LEU A 129 -0.26 6.99 -10.83
CA LEU A 129 -0.43 5.56 -11.13
C LEU A 129 -1.83 5.28 -11.67
N GLN A 130 -1.90 4.49 -12.75
CA GLN A 130 -3.13 3.86 -13.19
C GLN A 130 -3.38 2.54 -12.49
N GLN A 131 -2.29 1.86 -12.13
CA GLN A 131 -2.33 0.61 -11.41
C GLN A 131 -1.19 0.59 -10.39
N PHE A 132 -1.50 0.26 -9.15
CA PHE A 132 -0.54 0.16 -8.07
C PHE A 132 0.08 -1.23 -8.02
N SER A 133 1.38 -1.30 -7.81
CA SER A 133 2.06 -2.52 -7.41
C SER A 133 1.99 -2.69 -5.89
N SER A 134 1.89 -3.93 -5.45
CA SER A 134 1.95 -4.30 -4.03
C SER A 134 3.35 -4.89 -3.76
N PRO A 135 4.30 -4.11 -3.18
CA PRO A 135 5.67 -4.58 -3.02
C PRO A 135 5.74 -5.68 -1.96
N PRO A 136 6.22 -6.89 -2.28
CA PRO A 136 6.30 -8.00 -1.33
C PRO A 136 7.26 -7.73 -0.17
N GLU A 137 8.30 -6.94 -0.39
CA GLU A 137 9.24 -6.49 0.63
C GLU A 137 8.67 -5.42 1.56
N GLY A 138 7.54 -4.82 1.19
CA GLY A 138 6.93 -3.71 1.91
C GLY A 138 7.65 -2.38 1.69
N ILE A 139 7.16 -1.36 2.39
CA ILE A 139 7.72 0.01 2.39
C ILE A 139 8.69 0.15 3.55
N ASP A 140 9.94 0.50 3.25
CA ASP A 140 10.95 0.77 4.25
C ASP A 140 10.83 2.20 4.77
N THR A 141 10.93 2.38 6.08
CA THR A 141 10.73 3.69 6.72
C THR A 141 12.02 4.45 6.95
N TYR A 142 13.17 3.80 6.84
CA TYR A 142 14.49 4.44 7.09
C TYR A 142 14.58 5.10 8.48
N ASP A 143 13.86 4.54 9.47
CA ASP A 143 13.66 5.15 10.79
C ASP A 143 13.09 6.58 10.75
N ASP A 144 12.41 6.94 9.66
CA ASP A 144 11.75 8.23 9.47
C ASP A 144 10.22 8.08 9.61
N HIS A 145 9.68 8.65 10.67
CA HIS A 145 8.26 8.63 10.98
C HIS A 145 7.39 9.23 9.88
N ARG A 146 7.94 10.20 9.10
CA ARG A 146 7.18 10.82 8.00
C ARG A 146 7.01 9.89 6.82
N ILE A 147 8.02 9.08 6.51
CA ILE A 147 7.89 8.06 5.45
C ILE A 147 6.79 7.07 5.82
N ALA A 148 6.80 6.54 7.05
CA ALA A 148 5.74 5.65 7.51
C ALA A 148 4.35 6.25 7.35
N MET A 149 4.17 7.50 7.79
CA MET A 149 2.86 8.17 7.75
C MET A 149 2.44 8.59 6.32
N CYS A 150 3.38 9.04 5.46
CA CYS A 150 3.07 9.37 4.08
C CYS A 150 2.62 8.14 3.29
N PHE A 151 3.39 7.05 3.38
CA PHE A 151 3.09 5.85 2.60
C PHE A 151 1.85 5.10 3.10
N SER A 152 1.35 5.37 4.32
CA SER A 152 0.05 4.83 4.75
C SER A 152 -1.10 5.25 3.82
N LEU A 153 -0.98 6.40 3.13
CA LEU A 153 -1.95 6.87 2.16
C LEU A 153 -2.00 6.00 0.88
N ALA A 154 -0.91 5.32 0.54
CA ALA A 154 -0.87 4.44 -0.61
C ALA A 154 -1.78 3.20 -0.44
N ALA A 155 -2.24 2.92 0.79
CA ALA A 155 -3.23 1.87 1.07
C ALA A 155 -4.59 2.10 0.37
N PHE A 156 -4.88 3.31 -0.11
CA PHE A 156 -6.04 3.55 -0.98
C PHE A 156 -5.88 2.94 -2.39
N GLY A 157 -4.66 2.68 -2.83
CA GLY A 157 -4.39 2.12 -4.15
C GLY A 157 -4.05 0.64 -4.15
N THR A 158 -3.47 0.13 -3.06
CA THR A 158 -3.05 -1.27 -2.95
C THR A 158 -2.87 -1.70 -1.50
N ALA A 159 -2.95 -3.00 -1.25
CA ALA A 159 -2.50 -3.56 0.02
C ALA A 159 -0.99 -3.40 0.15
N LEU A 160 -0.51 -2.89 1.27
CA LEU A 160 0.91 -2.70 1.54
C LEU A 160 1.27 -2.95 3.00
N ARG A 161 2.52 -3.29 3.22
CA ARG A 161 3.11 -3.39 4.55
C ARG A 161 4.08 -2.23 4.74
N ILE A 162 4.00 -1.56 5.89
CA ILE A 162 4.99 -0.58 6.33
C ILE A 162 5.94 -1.29 7.29
N ASN A 163 7.22 -1.34 6.93
CA ASN A 163 8.26 -1.91 7.78
C ASN A 163 8.56 -0.94 8.93
N ASP A 164 8.80 -1.46 10.14
CA ASP A 164 9.02 -0.66 11.33
C ASP A 164 8.02 0.51 11.55
N PRO A 165 6.72 0.24 11.67
CA PRO A 165 5.72 1.30 11.88
C PRO A 165 5.87 2.02 13.23
N LYS A 166 6.65 1.47 14.16
CA LYS A 166 6.89 2.06 15.48
C LYS A 166 7.72 3.35 15.44
N CYS A 167 8.42 3.63 14.34
CA CYS A 167 9.17 4.87 14.15
C CYS A 167 8.27 6.12 14.26
N VAL A 168 6.93 6.00 14.05
CA VAL A 168 5.97 7.11 14.22
C VAL A 168 5.90 7.61 15.67
N ALA A 169 6.31 6.82 16.64
CA ALA A 169 6.31 7.19 18.05
C ALA A 169 7.16 8.45 18.36
N LYS A 170 8.09 8.81 17.48
CA LYS A 170 8.88 10.05 17.60
C LYS A 170 8.03 11.32 17.62
N THR A 171 6.89 11.34 16.91
CA THR A 171 6.08 12.55 16.74
C THR A 171 4.58 12.32 16.85
N PHE A 172 4.10 11.11 16.62
CA PHE A 172 2.70 10.77 16.66
C PHE A 172 2.51 9.29 17.08
N PRO A 173 2.68 8.97 18.37
CA PRO A 173 2.73 7.60 18.88
C PRO A 173 1.50 6.75 18.53
N ASP A 174 0.31 7.34 18.53
CA ASP A 174 -0.98 6.68 18.23
C ASP A 174 -1.48 6.93 16.79
N TYR A 175 -0.56 7.24 15.84
CA TYR A 175 -0.91 7.57 14.46
C TYR A 175 -1.78 6.50 13.78
N PHE A 176 -1.35 5.25 13.80
CA PHE A 176 -2.09 4.19 13.11
C PHE A 176 -3.43 3.86 13.78
N GLU A 177 -3.52 4.03 15.09
CA GLU A 177 -4.77 3.91 15.83
C GLU A 177 -5.74 5.03 15.41
N ARG A 178 -5.26 6.27 15.31
CA ARG A 178 -6.06 7.40 14.81
C ARG A 178 -6.46 7.23 13.35
N LEU A 179 -5.54 6.77 12.51
CA LEU A 179 -5.84 6.47 11.11
C LEU A 179 -7.00 5.47 11.00
N ALA A 180 -6.98 4.41 11.79
CA ALA A 180 -8.03 3.39 11.80
C ALA A 180 -9.41 3.94 12.24
N THR A 181 -9.48 5.07 12.96
CA THR A 181 -10.77 5.66 13.34
C THR A 181 -11.46 6.42 12.21
N VAL A 182 -10.73 6.78 11.17
CA VAL A 182 -11.23 7.57 10.02
C VAL A 182 -11.11 6.81 8.69
N THR A 183 -10.75 5.54 8.74
CA THR A 183 -10.71 4.64 7.59
C THR A 183 -11.53 3.41 7.85
N GLU A 184 -12.16 2.88 6.82
CA GLU A 184 -12.78 1.56 6.88
C GLU A 184 -11.77 0.53 6.42
N ALA A 185 -11.48 -0.46 7.27
CA ALA A 185 -10.76 -1.65 6.83
C ALA A 185 -11.65 -2.41 5.85
N VAL A 186 -11.08 -2.89 4.76
CA VAL A 186 -11.80 -3.82 3.88
C VAL A 186 -12.18 -5.04 4.75
N PRO A 187 -13.48 -5.33 4.93
CA PRO A 187 -13.88 -6.43 5.77
C PRO A 187 -13.39 -7.75 5.19
N VAL A 188 -12.75 -8.57 6.04
CA VAL A 188 -12.24 -9.89 5.66
C VAL A 188 -12.97 -10.95 6.46
N ILE A 189 -13.56 -11.93 5.77
CA ILE A 189 -14.12 -13.12 6.40
C ILE A 189 -13.13 -14.27 6.21
N ALA A 190 -12.43 -14.66 7.28
CA ALA A 190 -11.57 -15.83 7.27
C ALA A 190 -12.39 -17.08 7.61
N ILE A 191 -12.35 -18.09 6.75
CA ILE A 191 -13.01 -19.38 6.97
C ILE A 191 -11.95 -20.46 7.06
N ASP A 192 -11.78 -21.00 8.27
CA ASP A 192 -10.84 -22.07 8.55
C ASP A 192 -11.55 -23.38 8.90
N GLY A 193 -10.83 -24.49 8.81
CA GLY A 193 -11.34 -25.81 9.14
C GLY A 193 -10.45 -26.94 8.61
N PRO A 194 -10.72 -28.18 9.02
CA PRO A 194 -9.94 -29.35 8.61
C PRO A 194 -9.87 -29.51 7.09
N SER A 195 -8.88 -30.26 6.61
CA SER A 195 -8.80 -30.63 5.20
C SER A 195 -10.06 -31.40 4.78
N ALA A 196 -10.53 -31.15 3.56
CA ALA A 196 -11.75 -31.75 2.99
C ALA A 196 -13.08 -31.45 3.75
N SER A 197 -13.12 -30.46 4.63
CA SER A 197 -14.35 -30.06 5.36
C SER A 197 -15.35 -29.25 4.52
N GLY A 198 -15.04 -28.93 3.26
CA GLY A 198 -15.90 -28.12 2.38
C GLY A 198 -15.75 -26.60 2.61
N LYS A 199 -14.76 -26.15 3.40
CA LYS A 199 -14.54 -24.71 3.69
C LYS A 199 -14.42 -23.85 2.43
N GLY A 200 -13.71 -24.31 1.41
CA GLY A 200 -13.56 -23.57 0.15
C GLY A 200 -14.90 -23.35 -0.55
N THR A 201 -15.77 -24.38 -0.58
CA THR A 201 -17.11 -24.26 -1.15
C THR A 201 -17.98 -23.27 -0.37
N VAL A 202 -17.91 -23.31 0.96
CA VAL A 202 -18.62 -22.36 1.83
C VAL A 202 -18.10 -20.95 1.60
N ALA A 203 -16.77 -20.75 1.60
CA ALA A 203 -16.14 -19.46 1.39
C ALA A 203 -16.51 -18.85 0.03
N ALA A 204 -16.45 -19.63 -1.05
CA ALA A 204 -16.85 -19.17 -2.38
C ALA A 204 -18.32 -18.75 -2.43
N ARG A 205 -19.22 -19.51 -1.78
CA ARG A 205 -20.66 -19.17 -1.72
C ARG A 205 -20.94 -17.92 -0.89
N VAL A 206 -20.22 -17.73 0.21
CA VAL A 206 -20.31 -16.51 1.04
C VAL A 206 -19.82 -15.30 0.26
N ALA A 207 -18.67 -15.41 -0.41
CA ALA A 207 -18.14 -14.33 -1.25
C ALA A 207 -19.11 -13.95 -2.36
N ALA A 208 -19.68 -14.94 -3.07
CA ALA A 208 -20.67 -14.69 -4.11
C ALA A 208 -21.95 -14.02 -3.57
N ALA A 209 -22.44 -14.44 -2.40
CA ALA A 209 -23.63 -13.86 -1.77
C ALA A 209 -23.44 -12.42 -1.31
N LEU A 210 -22.21 -12.05 -0.92
CA LEU A 210 -21.84 -10.71 -0.48
C LEU A 210 -21.32 -9.81 -1.61
N GLY A 211 -21.08 -10.36 -2.80
CA GLY A 211 -20.42 -9.65 -3.91
C GLY A 211 -18.94 -9.34 -3.61
N TRP A 212 -18.29 -10.16 -2.79
CA TRP A 212 -16.90 -9.99 -2.36
C TRP A 212 -15.95 -10.85 -3.17
N HIS A 213 -14.68 -10.47 -3.16
CA HIS A 213 -13.63 -11.31 -3.73
C HIS A 213 -13.37 -12.54 -2.86
N TYR A 214 -13.07 -13.65 -3.51
CA TYR A 214 -12.71 -14.91 -2.86
C TYR A 214 -11.24 -15.23 -3.11
N LEU A 215 -10.50 -15.48 -2.03
CA LEU A 215 -9.13 -15.96 -2.08
C LEU A 215 -9.06 -17.39 -1.51
N ASP A 216 -8.68 -18.36 -2.35
CA ASP A 216 -8.29 -19.70 -1.90
C ASP A 216 -6.81 -19.68 -1.48
N SER A 217 -6.54 -19.40 -0.20
CA SER A 217 -5.16 -19.42 0.32
C SER A 217 -4.51 -20.80 0.22
N GLY A 218 -5.30 -21.87 0.23
CA GLY A 218 -4.81 -23.24 -0.02
C GLY A 218 -4.29 -23.43 -1.43
N ALA A 219 -4.89 -22.75 -2.41
CA ALA A 219 -4.42 -22.77 -3.79
C ALA A 219 -3.01 -22.16 -3.92
N LEU A 220 -2.67 -21.11 -3.15
CA LEU A 220 -1.33 -20.52 -3.17
C LEU A 220 -0.24 -21.51 -2.77
N TYR A 221 -0.48 -22.33 -1.76
CA TYR A 221 0.47 -23.37 -1.36
C TYR A 221 0.59 -24.50 -2.40
N ARG A 222 -0.51 -24.87 -3.05
CA ARG A 222 -0.51 -25.84 -4.16
C ARG A 222 0.23 -25.29 -5.38
N LEU A 223 0.06 -24.02 -5.70
CA LEU A 223 0.77 -23.32 -6.77
C LEU A 223 2.27 -23.22 -6.47
N THR A 224 2.64 -22.92 -5.22
CA THR A 224 4.03 -22.90 -4.77
C THR A 224 4.66 -24.29 -4.92
N ALA A 225 3.96 -25.35 -4.51
CA ALA A 225 4.44 -26.73 -4.67
C ALA A 225 4.62 -27.11 -6.15
N LEU A 226 3.70 -26.71 -7.03
CA LEU A 226 3.80 -26.93 -8.47
C LEU A 226 4.95 -26.15 -9.09
N ALA A 227 5.11 -24.88 -8.72
CA ALA A 227 6.20 -24.04 -9.21
C ALA A 227 7.57 -24.56 -8.75
N ALA A 228 7.72 -24.98 -7.49
CA ALA A 228 8.92 -25.60 -6.97
C ALA A 228 9.26 -26.90 -7.72
N LYS A 229 8.26 -27.77 -7.95
CA LYS A 229 8.42 -29.00 -8.72
C LYS A 229 8.90 -28.71 -10.15
N ARG A 230 8.29 -27.73 -10.84
CA ARG A 230 8.69 -27.32 -12.20
C ARG A 230 10.11 -26.75 -12.25
N ALA A 231 10.54 -26.07 -11.17
CA ALA A 231 11.88 -25.53 -11.02
C ALA A 231 12.92 -26.60 -10.55
N GLY A 232 12.49 -27.83 -10.28
CA GLY A 232 13.37 -28.89 -9.77
C GLY A 232 13.80 -28.66 -8.31
N VAL A 233 13.05 -27.88 -7.55
CA VAL A 233 13.28 -27.56 -6.14
C VAL A 233 12.57 -28.57 -5.26
N ALA A 234 13.29 -29.17 -4.31
CA ALA A 234 12.72 -30.10 -3.34
C ALA A 234 11.82 -29.34 -2.34
N TRP A 235 10.66 -29.92 -1.97
CA TRP A 235 9.67 -29.26 -1.11
C TRP A 235 10.12 -29.09 0.35
N ASP A 236 11.22 -29.67 0.76
CA ASP A 236 11.85 -29.54 2.08
C ASP A 236 13.02 -28.55 2.10
N ASP A 237 13.41 -28.02 0.95
CA ASP A 237 14.40 -26.92 0.86
C ASP A 237 13.69 -25.58 1.10
N GLU A 238 13.60 -25.18 2.37
CA GLU A 238 12.86 -23.99 2.82
C GLU A 238 13.28 -22.71 2.08
N ALA A 239 14.60 -22.48 1.95
CA ALA A 239 15.11 -21.24 1.36
C ALA A 239 14.80 -21.19 -0.15
N ALA A 240 15.00 -22.29 -0.87
CA ALA A 240 14.72 -22.36 -2.30
C ALA A 240 13.22 -22.27 -2.59
N VAL A 241 12.38 -22.95 -1.80
CA VAL A 241 10.91 -22.87 -1.94
C VAL A 241 10.38 -21.48 -1.59
N ALA A 242 10.90 -20.81 -0.56
CA ALA A 242 10.55 -19.45 -0.24
C ALA A 242 10.90 -18.45 -1.36
N ALA A 243 12.06 -18.63 -2.02
CA ALA A 243 12.45 -17.84 -3.17
C ALA A 243 11.52 -18.05 -4.38
N VAL A 244 11.02 -19.27 -4.59
CA VAL A 244 9.98 -19.56 -5.59
C VAL A 244 8.66 -18.90 -5.22
N ALA A 245 8.23 -19.01 -3.96
CA ALA A 245 6.99 -18.41 -3.47
C ALA A 245 6.98 -16.88 -3.62
N ALA A 246 8.10 -16.22 -3.32
CA ALA A 246 8.24 -14.77 -3.45
C ALA A 246 8.08 -14.27 -4.89
N LYS A 247 8.47 -15.10 -5.88
CA LYS A 247 8.40 -14.76 -7.32
C LYS A 247 7.23 -15.43 -8.05
N LEU A 248 6.25 -15.96 -7.31
CA LEU A 248 5.15 -16.70 -7.88
C LEU A 248 4.32 -15.81 -8.83
N ASP A 249 4.36 -16.08 -10.12
CA ASP A 249 3.56 -15.37 -11.14
C ASP A 249 2.21 -16.06 -11.30
N VAL A 250 1.22 -15.59 -10.54
CA VAL A 250 -0.14 -16.18 -10.47
C VAL A 250 -1.19 -15.14 -10.76
N VAL A 251 -2.14 -15.52 -11.61
CA VAL A 251 -3.36 -14.75 -11.88
C VAL A 251 -4.57 -15.62 -11.56
N PHE A 252 -5.47 -15.07 -10.73
CA PHE A 252 -6.80 -15.64 -10.49
C PHE A 252 -7.82 -14.86 -11.34
N ASP A 253 -8.47 -15.53 -12.30
CA ASP A 253 -9.46 -14.92 -13.18
C ASP A 253 -10.76 -15.75 -13.09
N GLY A 254 -11.61 -15.38 -12.14
CA GLY A 254 -12.80 -16.16 -11.79
C GLY A 254 -12.41 -17.54 -11.29
N GLU A 255 -12.82 -18.60 -12.00
CA GLU A 255 -12.48 -19.98 -11.69
C GLU A 255 -11.15 -20.43 -12.32
N ALA A 256 -10.62 -19.67 -13.27
CA ALA A 256 -9.35 -19.97 -13.92
C ALA A 256 -8.17 -19.54 -13.07
N ILE A 257 -7.18 -20.42 -12.93
CA ILE A 257 -5.94 -20.15 -12.20
C ILE A 257 -4.78 -20.32 -13.18
N ARG A 258 -4.00 -19.26 -13.35
CA ARG A 258 -2.84 -19.28 -14.25
C ARG A 258 -1.56 -19.12 -13.47
N LEU A 259 -0.57 -19.92 -13.82
CA LEU A 259 0.81 -19.84 -13.30
C LEU A 259 1.73 -19.58 -14.49
N ALA A 260 2.45 -18.44 -14.47
CA ALA A 260 3.30 -18.00 -15.59
C ALA A 260 2.55 -18.00 -16.94
N GLY A 261 1.29 -17.53 -16.93
CA GLY A 261 0.41 -17.45 -18.10
C GLY A 261 -0.29 -18.76 -18.50
N GLU A 262 0.11 -19.91 -17.96
CA GLU A 262 -0.50 -21.23 -18.25
C GLU A 262 -1.60 -21.56 -17.26
N GLU A 263 -2.74 -22.05 -17.75
CA GLU A 263 -3.84 -22.50 -16.90
C GLU A 263 -3.46 -23.79 -16.16
N VAL A 264 -3.57 -23.77 -14.83
CA VAL A 264 -3.12 -24.86 -13.96
C VAL A 264 -4.18 -25.33 -12.96
N GLY A 265 -5.41 -24.91 -13.13
CA GLY A 265 -6.52 -25.20 -12.20
C GLY A 265 -6.70 -26.68 -11.88
N GLU A 266 -6.58 -27.56 -12.88
CA GLU A 266 -6.64 -29.02 -12.67
C GLU A 266 -5.31 -29.56 -12.09
N ALA A 267 -4.18 -29.07 -12.58
CA ALA A 267 -2.87 -29.54 -12.17
C ALA A 267 -2.62 -29.37 -10.66
N ILE A 268 -3.13 -28.28 -10.06
CA ILE A 268 -2.96 -28.02 -8.62
C ILE A 268 -3.97 -28.80 -7.74
N ARG A 269 -4.99 -29.45 -8.32
CA ARG A 269 -5.99 -30.21 -7.57
C ARG A 269 -5.62 -31.68 -7.36
N THR A 270 -4.50 -32.10 -7.88
CA THR A 270 -4.01 -33.49 -7.73
C THR A 270 -3.62 -33.79 -6.28
N GLU A 271 -3.67 -35.07 -5.89
CA GLU A 271 -3.24 -35.54 -4.55
C GLU A 271 -1.78 -35.20 -4.28
N GLU A 272 -0.92 -35.33 -5.30
CA GLU A 272 0.49 -34.97 -5.20
C GLU A 272 0.68 -33.51 -4.82
N MET A 273 -0.06 -32.59 -5.48
CA MET A 273 0.00 -31.16 -5.12
C MET A 273 -0.62 -30.87 -3.77
N GLY A 274 -1.60 -31.65 -3.33
CA GLY A 274 -2.12 -31.59 -1.98
C GLY A 274 -1.06 -31.94 -0.92
N THR A 275 -0.30 -33.00 -1.17
CA THR A 275 0.82 -33.39 -0.31
C THR A 275 1.94 -32.37 -0.34
N GLY A 276 2.30 -31.88 -1.53
CA GLY A 276 3.29 -30.80 -1.70
C GLY A 276 2.89 -29.54 -0.95
N ALA A 277 1.63 -29.11 -1.09
CA ALA A 277 1.10 -27.94 -0.38
C ALA A 277 1.23 -28.08 1.14
N SER A 278 0.92 -29.25 1.70
CA SER A 278 1.07 -29.50 3.14
C SER A 278 2.52 -29.40 3.62
N LYS A 279 3.48 -29.87 2.80
CA LYS A 279 4.92 -29.77 3.10
C LYS A 279 5.39 -28.31 3.06
N VAL A 280 5.11 -27.60 1.98
CA VAL A 280 5.59 -26.22 1.81
C VAL A 280 4.88 -25.25 2.78
N ALA A 281 3.63 -25.49 3.16
CA ALA A 281 2.90 -24.71 4.14
C ALA A 281 3.45 -24.87 5.58
N ALA A 282 4.16 -25.94 5.86
CA ALA A 282 4.82 -26.15 7.15
C ALA A 282 6.07 -25.27 7.31
N LEU A 283 6.65 -24.76 6.21
CA LEU A 283 7.87 -23.97 6.19
C LEU A 283 7.59 -22.50 6.53
N PRO A 284 8.16 -21.95 7.63
CA PRO A 284 7.91 -20.57 8.06
C PRO A 284 8.25 -19.54 7.01
N ALA A 285 9.41 -19.64 6.35
CA ALA A 285 9.83 -18.69 5.32
C ALA A 285 8.91 -18.68 4.09
N VAL A 286 8.28 -19.82 3.75
CA VAL A 286 7.29 -19.90 2.66
C VAL A 286 6.00 -19.18 3.05
N ARG A 287 5.55 -19.34 4.30
CA ARG A 287 4.38 -18.62 4.80
C ARG A 287 4.60 -17.12 4.80
N GLU A 288 5.79 -16.67 5.22
CA GLU A 288 6.16 -15.26 5.19
C GLU A 288 6.17 -14.72 3.75
N ALA A 289 6.77 -15.44 2.81
CA ALA A 289 6.81 -15.05 1.40
C ALA A 289 5.42 -14.97 0.76
N LEU A 290 4.45 -15.78 1.20
CA LEU A 290 3.07 -15.78 0.68
C LEU A 290 2.13 -14.85 1.42
N LEU A 291 2.47 -14.39 2.63
CA LEU A 291 1.61 -13.51 3.44
C LEU A 291 1.19 -12.26 2.67
N PHE A 292 2.04 -11.79 1.78
CA PHE A 292 1.83 -10.61 0.95
C PHE A 292 0.78 -10.81 -0.16
N ARG A 293 0.49 -12.07 -0.51
CA ARG A 293 -0.48 -12.44 -1.54
C ARG A 293 -1.82 -12.91 -0.95
N GLN A 294 -1.89 -13.01 0.37
CA GLN A 294 -3.08 -13.32 1.16
C GLN A 294 -3.75 -12.06 1.70
#